data_56a606f3c0ef09e9a66aace8e8599e91
#
_entry.id   56a606f3c0ef09e9a66aace8e8599e91
#
_cell.length_a   1.000
_cell.length_b   1.000
_cell.length_c   1.000
_cell.angle_alpha   90.00
_cell.angle_beta   90.00
_cell.angle_gamma   90.00
#
_symmetry.space_group_name_H-M   'P 1'
#
loop_
_entity.id
_entity.type
_entity.pdbx_description
1 polymer ?
#
loop_
_entity_poly.entity_id
_entity_poly.type
_entity_poly.pdbx_seq_one_letter_code
_entity_poly.pdbx_strand_id
1 'polypeptide(L)' 'MKIRINELAKALKTDTSDILAICAILNVSATTKISSLTIEEAKQVTDYFQKENNK' A
#
# COMPACT_ATOMS: atom_id res chain seq x y z
N MET A 1 5.19 4.83 14.12
CA MET A 1 4.37 5.64 13.23
C MET A 1 3.72 4.76 12.18
N LYS A 2 2.45 5.01 11.89
CA LYS A 2 1.72 4.20 10.93
C LYS A 2 1.08 5.05 9.85
N ILE A 3 0.92 4.48 8.68
CA ILE A 3 0.32 5.16 7.54
C ILE A 3 -0.95 4.41 7.17
N ARG A 4 -2.05 5.13 7.04
CA ARG A 4 -3.31 4.51 6.64
C ARG A 4 -3.30 4.21 5.14
N ILE A 5 -3.94 3.11 4.78
CA ILE A 5 -4.00 2.71 3.38
C ILE A 5 -4.65 3.79 2.53
N ASN A 6 -5.69 4.43 3.04
CA ASN A 6 -6.32 5.59 2.42
C ASN A 6 -5.31 6.66 2.03
N GLU A 7 -4.46 7.01 2.98
CA GLU A 7 -3.49 8.08 2.78
C GLU A 7 -2.39 7.65 1.81
N LEU A 8 -1.99 6.40 1.92
CA LEU A 8 -0.98 5.87 1.01
C LEU A 8 -1.51 5.86 -0.43
N ALA A 9 -2.76 5.45 -0.61
CA ALA A 9 -3.38 5.45 -1.92
C ALA A 9 -3.42 6.85 -2.51
N LYS A 10 -3.76 7.84 -1.70
CA LYS A 10 -3.77 9.24 -2.14
C LYS A 10 -2.37 9.71 -2.53
N ALA A 11 -1.39 9.36 -1.74
CA ALA A 11 -0.01 9.75 -2.00
C ALA A 11 0.49 9.14 -3.31
N LEU A 12 0.05 7.94 -3.63
CA LEU A 12 0.44 7.25 -4.86
C LEU A 12 -0.52 7.51 -6.02
N LYS A 13 -1.56 8.31 -5.79
CA LYS A 13 -2.56 8.65 -6.79
C LYS A 13 -3.23 7.41 -7.36
N THR A 14 -3.60 6.52 -6.49
CA THR A 14 -4.23 5.26 -6.87
C THR A 14 -5.40 4.96 -5.93
N ASP A 15 -6.08 3.86 -6.16
CA ASP A 15 -7.21 3.45 -5.33
C ASP A 15 -6.75 2.57 -4.17
N THR A 16 -7.54 2.58 -3.09
CA THR A 16 -7.24 1.73 -1.94
C THR A 16 -7.27 0.25 -2.31
N SER A 17 -8.11 -0.13 -3.27
CA SER A 17 -8.18 -1.52 -3.70
C SER A 17 -6.87 -1.99 -4.31
N ASP A 18 -6.15 -1.10 -5.01
CA ASP A 18 -4.84 -1.43 -5.56
C ASP A 18 -3.84 -1.68 -4.42
N ILE A 19 -3.89 -0.82 -3.40
CA ILE A 19 -3.00 -0.99 -2.25
C ILE A 19 -3.29 -2.30 -1.53
N LEU A 20 -4.56 -2.61 -1.36
CA LEU A 20 -4.95 -3.86 -0.70
C LEU A 20 -4.50 -5.09 -1.50
N ALA A 21 -4.60 -5.02 -2.82
CA ALA A 21 -4.12 -6.10 -3.67
C ALA A 21 -2.61 -6.30 -3.51
N ILE A 22 -1.86 -5.21 -3.46
CA ILE A 22 -0.42 -5.29 -3.25
C ILE A 22 -0.11 -5.85 -1.88
N CYS A 23 -0.85 -5.44 -0.87
CA CYS A 23 -0.68 -5.97 0.48
C CYS A 23 -0.87 -7.49 0.49
N ALA A 24 -1.86 -7.98 -0.23
CA ALA A 24 -2.10 -9.41 -0.33
C ALA A 24 -0.93 -10.12 -1.02
N ILE A 25 -0.38 -9.53 -2.06
CA ILE A 25 0.76 -10.09 -2.78
C ILE A 25 1.99 -10.15 -1.88
N LEU A 26 2.22 -9.10 -1.11
CA LEU A 26 3.37 -8.99 -0.22
C LEU A 26 3.14 -9.68 1.12
N ASN A 27 1.98 -10.29 1.30
CA ASN A 27 1.63 -11.00 2.53
C ASN A 27 1.60 -10.06 3.74
N VAL A 28 1.15 -8.85 3.53
CA VAL A 28 0.98 -7.86 4.59
C VAL A 28 -0.37 -8.08 5.27
N SER A 29 -0.42 -7.89 6.58
CA SER A 29 -1.63 -8.17 7.37
C SER A 29 -2.80 -7.23 7.11
N ALA A 30 -2.59 -6.11 6.45
CA ALA A 30 -3.66 -5.16 6.19
C ALA A 30 -4.71 -5.77 5.25
N THR A 31 -5.96 -5.76 5.69
CA THR A 31 -7.04 -6.40 4.93
C THR A 31 -8.17 -5.46 4.56
N THR A 32 -8.18 -4.24 5.09
CA THR A 32 -9.24 -3.27 4.81
C THR A 32 -8.64 -1.91 4.50
N LYS A 33 -9.43 -1.07 3.82
CA LYS A 33 -8.97 0.27 3.45
C LYS A 33 -8.72 1.18 4.65
N ILE A 34 -9.25 0.82 5.82
CA ILE A 34 -9.01 1.60 7.04
C ILE A 34 -7.84 1.06 7.85
N SER A 35 -7.21 -0.02 7.41
CA SER A 35 -6.05 -0.57 8.07
C SER A 35 -4.87 0.37 7.96
N SER A 36 -3.93 0.25 8.89
CA SER A 36 -2.71 1.04 8.89
C SER A 36 -1.51 0.16 8.62
N LEU A 37 -0.51 0.73 7.97
CA LEU A 37 0.74 0.05 7.68
C LEU A 37 1.86 0.71 8.46
N THR A 38 2.85 -0.09 8.87
CA THR A 38 4.07 0.48 9.42
C THR A 38 4.83 1.18 8.29
N ILE A 39 5.79 2.00 8.67
CA ILE A 39 6.63 2.70 7.68
C ILE A 39 7.29 1.69 6.73
N GLU A 40 7.77 0.59 7.28
CA GLU A 40 8.44 -0.44 6.48
C GLU A 40 7.48 -1.08 5.50
N GLU A 41 6.29 -1.42 5.96
CA GLU A 41 5.28 -2.00 5.09
C GLU A 41 4.86 -1.03 4.00
N ALA A 42 4.67 0.23 4.37
CA ALA A 42 4.32 1.27 3.40
C ALA A 42 5.39 1.42 2.34
N LYS A 43 6.65 1.34 2.75
CA LYS A 43 7.77 1.39 1.80
C LYS A 43 7.73 0.24 0.82
N GLN A 44 7.49 -0.97 1.32
CA GLN A 44 7.41 -2.15 0.47
C GLN A 44 6.28 -2.03 -0.54
N VAL A 45 5.13 -1.58 -0.08
CA VAL A 45 3.97 -1.39 -0.96
C VAL A 45 4.26 -0.34 -2.01
N THR A 46 4.84 0.79 -1.61
CA THR A 46 5.18 1.86 -2.54
C THR A 46 6.17 1.39 -3.59
N ASP A 47 7.19 0.68 -3.16
CA ASP A 47 8.21 0.12 -4.04
C ASP A 47 7.59 -0.80 -5.07
N TYR A 48 6.76 -1.71 -4.60
CA TYR A 48 6.08 -2.66 -5.48
C TYR A 48 5.20 -1.92 -6.49
N PHE A 49 4.43 -0.95 -6.01
CA PHE A 49 3.54 -0.18 -6.87
C PHE A 49 4.31 0.54 -7.97
N GLN A 50 5.40 1.21 -7.60
CA GLN A 50 6.21 1.94 -8.56
C GLN A 50 6.89 1.01 -9.55
N LYS A 51 7.35 -0.12 -9.06
CA LYS A 51 8.00 -1.11 -9.91
C LYS A 51 7.04 -1.67 -10.95
N GLU A 52 5.80 -1.93 -10.54
CA GLU A 52 4.79 -2.49 -11.45
C GLU A 52 4.31 -1.47 -12.46
N ASN A 53 4.28 -0.20 -12.09
CA ASN A 53 3.77 0.86 -12.96
C ASN A 53 4.84 1.59 -13.74
N ASN A 54 6.07 1.41 -13.38
CA ASN A 54 7.18 2.11 -14.01
C ASN A 54 7.88 1.19 -15.00
N LYS A 55 7.34 1.11 -16.18
CA LYS A 55 7.92 0.27 -17.23
C LYS A 55 8.83 1.04 -18.14
#